data_beb8ea86b0d5faf28877ffcda4fd5a69
#
_entry.id   beb8ea86b0d5faf28877ffcda4fd5a69
#
_cell.length_a   1.000
_cell.length_b   1.000
_cell.length_c   1.000
_cell.angle_alpha   90.00
_cell.angle_beta   90.00
_cell.angle_gamma   90.00
#
_symmetry.space_group_name_H-M   'P 1'
#
loop_
_entity.id
_entity.type
_entity.pdbx_description
1 polymer ?
#
loop_
_entity_poly.entity_id
_entity_poly.type
_entity_poly.pdbx_seq_one_letter_code
_entity_poly.pdbx_strand_id
1 'polypeptide(L)'
;MINLSNVTFRWKPDDNFALDVADFSVATGECVFISGPSGSGKSTLLNLLGGVIPTQQGNIVIGETNISLLSAPERDLYRADHMGLLFQMFNLMPFLSILDNVTLPCRFSLQRRQRAVEKSGTVEAEARRLLNRMGLDIEEIGPRSVNMLSTGQQQRVAAARALLGSPGYVIADEPTSALDADTKFAFLNLLFEEIKAVGSTLVFVSHDNDLGSRFDRTISLSEINK
;
A
#
# COMPACT_ATOMS: atom_id res chain seq x y z
N MET A 1 10.81 8.10 6.16
CA MET A 1 11.74 7.01 6.45
C MET A 1 11.00 5.93 7.20
N ILE A 2 11.28 4.65 6.92
CA ILE A 2 10.77 3.49 7.67
C ILE A 2 11.97 2.80 8.29
N ASN A 3 11.91 2.41 9.57
CA ASN A 3 12.97 1.66 10.25
C ASN A 3 12.34 0.54 11.09
N LEU A 4 12.87 -0.66 10.91
CA LEU A 4 12.64 -1.81 11.79
C LEU A 4 13.92 -2.13 12.54
N SER A 5 13.80 -2.40 13.83
CA SER A 5 14.94 -2.80 14.67
C SER A 5 14.54 -3.93 15.62
N ASN A 6 15.23 -5.07 15.51
CA ASN A 6 15.03 -6.28 16.32
C ASN A 6 13.56 -6.74 16.35
N VAL A 7 12.89 -6.69 15.20
CA VAL A 7 11.46 -7.05 15.06
C VAL A 7 11.33 -8.55 14.93
N THR A 8 10.65 -9.18 15.89
CA THR A 8 10.29 -10.60 15.81
C THR A 8 8.77 -10.77 15.89
N PHE A 9 8.26 -11.72 15.10
CA PHE A 9 6.83 -12.03 15.08
C PHE A 9 6.61 -13.52 14.77
N ARG A 10 5.68 -14.15 15.49
CA ARG A 10 5.19 -15.52 15.26
C ARG A 10 3.66 -15.52 15.34
N TRP A 11 2.99 -16.22 14.43
CA TRP A 11 1.54 -16.38 14.47
C TRP A 11 1.10 -17.23 15.65
N LYS A 12 1.86 -18.28 15.96
CA LYS A 12 1.67 -19.13 17.15
C LYS A 12 3.02 -19.36 17.81
N PRO A 13 3.08 -19.57 19.13
CA PRO A 13 4.32 -19.79 19.86
C PRO A 13 5.16 -20.97 19.31
N ASP A 14 4.50 -22.01 18.84
CA ASP A 14 5.13 -23.25 18.35
C ASP A 14 5.31 -23.27 16.82
N ASP A 15 5.04 -22.16 16.11
CA ASP A 15 5.25 -22.08 14.67
C ASP A 15 6.76 -22.16 14.35
N ASN A 16 7.09 -23.00 13.37
CA ASN A 16 8.45 -23.09 12.83
C ASN A 16 8.83 -21.81 12.06
N PHE A 17 7.84 -21.04 11.59
CA PHE A 17 8.06 -19.77 10.92
C PHE A 17 8.09 -18.63 11.93
N ALA A 18 9.15 -17.85 11.91
CA ALA A 18 9.26 -16.56 12.56
C ALA A 18 9.67 -15.51 11.53
N LEU A 19 9.11 -14.32 11.64
CA LEU A 19 9.73 -13.15 11.05
C LEU A 19 10.72 -12.60 12.10
N ASP A 20 12.01 -12.58 11.75
CA ASP A 20 13.10 -12.09 12.60
C ASP A 20 13.96 -11.11 11.82
N VAL A 21 13.62 -9.82 11.94
CA VAL A 21 14.28 -8.72 11.23
C VAL A 21 15.14 -7.95 12.21
N ALA A 22 16.46 -8.14 12.13
CA ALA A 22 17.40 -7.45 12.99
C ALA A 22 17.45 -5.95 12.70
N ASP A 23 17.58 -5.59 11.43
CA ASP A 23 17.56 -4.21 10.95
C ASP A 23 17.07 -4.14 9.51
N PHE A 24 16.17 -3.21 9.23
CA PHE A 24 15.70 -2.91 7.88
C PHE A 24 15.24 -1.46 7.82
N SER A 25 15.68 -0.74 6.79
CA SER A 25 15.30 0.65 6.60
C SER A 25 14.91 0.96 5.16
N VAL A 26 13.99 1.92 5.00
CA VAL A 26 13.59 2.52 3.71
C VAL A 26 13.65 4.03 3.84
N ALA A 27 14.38 4.68 2.95
CA ALA A 27 14.52 6.13 2.94
C ALA A 27 13.18 6.80 2.55
N THR A 28 13.02 8.07 2.92
CA THR A 28 11.85 8.85 2.50
C THR A 28 11.87 9.04 0.99
N GLY A 29 10.74 8.75 0.33
CA GLY A 29 10.60 8.83 -1.13
C GLY A 29 11.21 7.65 -1.89
N GLU A 30 11.84 6.69 -1.22
CA GLU A 30 12.40 5.50 -1.84
C GLU A 30 11.29 4.51 -2.24
N CYS A 31 11.43 3.90 -3.41
CA CYS A 31 10.61 2.79 -3.88
C CYS A 31 11.39 1.49 -3.73
N VAL A 32 11.04 0.66 -2.76
CA VAL A 32 11.72 -0.61 -2.47
C VAL A 32 10.89 -1.79 -2.94
N PHE A 33 11.53 -2.72 -3.65
CA PHE A 33 10.96 -4.00 -4.02
C PHE A 33 11.47 -5.10 -3.08
N ILE A 34 10.55 -5.85 -2.48
CA ILE A 34 10.88 -6.99 -1.63
C ILE A 34 10.41 -8.27 -2.32
N SER A 35 11.37 -9.10 -2.70
CA SER A 35 11.11 -10.39 -3.33
C SER A 35 11.15 -11.53 -2.31
N GLY A 36 10.53 -12.64 -2.68
CA GLY A 36 10.62 -13.89 -1.90
C GLY A 36 9.56 -14.89 -2.33
N PRO A 37 9.79 -16.20 -2.06
CA PRO A 37 8.84 -17.25 -2.41
C PRO A 37 7.51 -17.09 -1.64
N SER A 38 6.48 -17.79 -2.12
CA SER A 38 5.21 -17.88 -1.40
C SER A 38 5.43 -18.47 0.00
N GLY A 39 4.77 -17.93 1.01
CA GLY A 39 4.91 -18.37 2.40
C GLY A 39 6.17 -17.89 3.14
N SER A 40 7.05 -17.09 2.51
CA SER A 40 8.27 -16.59 3.16
C SER A 40 8.04 -15.52 4.23
N GLY A 41 6.81 -14.99 4.39
CA GLY A 41 6.49 -13.97 5.38
C GLY A 41 6.32 -12.56 4.84
N LYS A 42 6.32 -12.37 3.51
CA LYS A 42 6.14 -11.05 2.87
C LYS A 42 4.91 -10.30 3.37
N SER A 43 3.74 -10.94 3.32
CA SER A 43 2.49 -10.34 3.80
C SER A 43 2.50 -10.09 5.31
N THR A 44 3.20 -10.93 6.09
CA THR A 44 3.40 -10.70 7.53
C THR A 44 4.21 -9.43 7.77
N LEU A 45 5.32 -9.25 7.04
CA LEU A 45 6.12 -8.02 7.09
C LEU A 45 5.28 -6.79 6.73
N LEU A 46 4.51 -6.87 5.64
CA LEU A 46 3.64 -5.75 5.23
C LEU A 46 2.54 -5.44 6.25
N ASN A 47 1.96 -6.46 6.87
CA ASN A 47 0.96 -6.26 7.92
C ASN A 47 1.55 -5.61 9.18
N LEU A 48 2.80 -5.91 9.53
CA LEU A 48 3.54 -5.24 10.59
C LEU A 48 3.83 -3.78 10.23
N LEU A 49 4.37 -3.53 9.03
CA LEU A 49 4.62 -2.18 8.50
C LEU A 49 3.34 -1.36 8.41
N GLY A 50 2.25 -1.96 7.96
CA GLY A 50 0.94 -1.31 7.91
C GLY A 50 0.27 -1.12 9.27
N GLY A 51 0.87 -1.61 10.37
CA GLY A 51 0.26 -1.57 11.69
C GLY A 51 -1.07 -2.34 11.79
N VAL A 52 -1.31 -3.28 10.85
CA VAL A 52 -2.51 -4.14 10.83
C VAL A 52 -2.45 -5.15 11.98
N ILE A 53 -1.25 -5.73 12.19
CA ILE A 53 -0.96 -6.60 13.33
C ILE A 53 0.00 -5.90 14.28
N PRO A 54 -0.10 -6.15 15.61
CA PRO A 54 0.82 -5.56 16.57
C PRO A 54 2.20 -6.19 16.49
N THR A 55 3.23 -5.39 16.71
CA THR A 55 4.61 -5.87 16.88
C THR A 55 4.70 -6.63 18.21
N GLN A 56 5.28 -7.85 18.19
CA GLN A 56 5.47 -8.64 19.43
C GLN A 56 6.77 -8.23 20.14
N GLN A 57 7.85 -8.02 19.39
CA GLN A 57 9.13 -7.56 19.92
C GLN A 57 9.76 -6.60 18.91
N GLY A 58 10.66 -5.72 19.40
CA GLY A 58 11.36 -4.74 18.59
C GLY A 58 10.56 -3.48 18.33
N ASN A 59 11.07 -2.66 17.41
CA ASN A 59 10.48 -1.36 17.10
C ASN A 59 10.29 -1.19 15.59
N ILE A 60 9.15 -0.60 15.22
CA ILE A 60 8.85 -0.15 13.87
C ILE A 60 8.59 1.35 13.94
N VAL A 61 9.52 2.13 13.38
CA VAL A 61 9.42 3.59 13.33
C VAL A 61 9.11 4.01 11.90
N ILE A 62 8.02 4.75 11.71
CA ILE A 62 7.60 5.27 10.42
C ILE A 62 7.45 6.79 10.53
N GLY A 63 8.24 7.51 9.74
CA GLY A 63 8.45 8.93 9.96
C GLY A 63 9.11 9.18 11.31
N GLU A 64 8.42 9.89 12.19
CA GLU A 64 8.86 10.19 13.56
C GLU A 64 8.12 9.33 14.61
N THR A 65 7.20 8.46 14.16
CA THR A 65 6.31 7.72 15.05
C THR A 65 6.75 6.26 15.19
N ASN A 66 6.98 5.81 16.42
CA ASN A 66 7.15 4.38 16.71
C ASN A 66 5.77 3.72 16.83
N ILE A 67 5.33 3.06 15.75
CA ILE A 67 4.01 2.42 15.69
C ILE A 67 3.89 1.18 16.57
N SER A 68 5.02 0.61 17.02
CA SER A 68 5.04 -0.53 17.95
C SER A 68 4.53 -0.16 19.35
N LEU A 69 4.59 1.12 19.71
CA LEU A 69 4.16 1.63 21.01
C LEU A 69 2.71 2.11 21.02
N LEU A 70 2.07 2.20 19.85
CA LEU A 70 0.71 2.69 19.72
C LEU A 70 -0.31 1.62 20.15
N SER A 71 -1.37 2.04 20.82
CA SER A 71 -2.57 1.24 21.02
C SER A 71 -3.25 0.91 19.68
N ALA A 72 -4.14 -0.07 19.65
CA ALA A 72 -4.84 -0.45 18.43
C ALA A 72 -5.60 0.73 17.77
N PRO A 73 -6.38 1.56 18.49
CA PRO A 73 -7.03 2.73 17.90
C PRO A 73 -6.04 3.77 17.34
N GLU A 74 -4.91 3.99 18.04
CA GLU A 74 -3.89 4.93 17.59
C GLU A 74 -3.20 4.43 16.32
N ARG A 75 -2.89 3.12 16.20
CA ARG A 75 -2.36 2.52 14.99
C ARG A 75 -3.35 2.63 13.83
N ASP A 76 -4.65 2.42 14.08
CA ASP A 76 -5.69 2.56 13.06
C ASP A 76 -5.78 3.99 12.54
N LEU A 77 -5.71 4.97 13.43
CA LEU A 77 -5.69 6.39 13.05
C LEU A 77 -4.40 6.74 12.28
N TYR A 78 -3.24 6.32 12.78
CA TYR A 78 -1.97 6.54 12.10
C TYR A 78 -1.97 5.95 10.68
N ARG A 79 -2.45 4.73 10.53
CA ARG A 79 -2.61 4.07 9.21
C ARG A 79 -3.55 4.86 8.31
N ALA A 80 -4.70 5.27 8.83
CA ALA A 80 -5.67 6.06 8.07
C ALA A 80 -5.08 7.38 7.57
N ASP A 81 -4.28 8.07 8.36
CA ASP A 81 -3.71 9.37 8.05
C ASP A 81 -2.51 9.32 7.10
N HIS A 82 -1.66 8.28 7.24
CA HIS A 82 -0.32 8.27 6.64
C HIS A 82 -0.10 7.20 5.58
N MET A 83 -0.96 6.14 5.52
CA MET A 83 -0.67 4.96 4.69
C MET A 83 -1.69 4.73 3.60
N GLY A 84 -1.22 4.45 2.39
CA GLY A 84 -2.00 3.85 1.31
C GLY A 84 -1.73 2.35 1.26
N LEU A 85 -2.76 1.53 1.32
CA LEU A 85 -2.61 0.07 1.28
C LEU A 85 -3.19 -0.49 -0.02
N LEU A 86 -2.38 -1.27 -0.73
CA LEU A 86 -2.74 -2.06 -1.89
C LEU A 86 -2.63 -3.53 -1.55
N PHE A 87 -3.74 -4.23 -1.55
CA PHE A 87 -3.82 -5.65 -1.23
C PHE A 87 -3.94 -6.49 -2.49
N GLN A 88 -3.46 -7.73 -2.44
CA GLN A 88 -3.58 -8.71 -3.53
C GLN A 88 -5.04 -8.90 -3.99
N MET A 89 -6.00 -8.91 -3.08
CA MET A 89 -7.44 -9.08 -3.34
C MET A 89 -8.18 -7.74 -3.53
N PHE A 90 -7.48 -6.62 -3.71
CA PHE A 90 -7.98 -5.25 -3.88
C PHE A 90 -8.86 -4.73 -2.74
N ASN A 91 -9.61 -5.57 -2.06
CA ASN A 91 -10.51 -5.26 -0.94
C ASN A 91 -11.46 -4.08 -1.22
N LEU A 92 -12.01 -4.05 -2.43
CA LEU A 92 -13.07 -3.10 -2.80
C LEU A 92 -14.39 -3.51 -2.16
N MET A 93 -15.15 -2.53 -1.68
CA MET A 93 -16.44 -2.76 -1.05
C MET A 93 -17.52 -2.94 -2.15
N PRO A 94 -18.11 -4.12 -2.32
CA PRO A 94 -18.99 -4.42 -3.46
C PRO A 94 -20.31 -3.64 -3.43
N PHE A 95 -20.71 -3.15 -2.26
CA PHE A 95 -21.94 -2.37 -2.05
C PHE A 95 -21.72 -0.84 -2.15
N LEU A 96 -20.48 -0.39 -2.35
CA LEU A 96 -20.15 1.01 -2.59
C LEU A 96 -19.98 1.28 -4.09
N SER A 97 -20.28 2.50 -4.51
CA SER A 97 -19.92 2.97 -5.84
C SER A 97 -18.40 2.99 -6.03
N ILE A 98 -17.93 3.09 -7.28
CA ILE A 98 -16.50 3.23 -7.58
C ILE A 98 -15.93 4.46 -6.87
N LEU A 99 -16.64 5.59 -6.97
CA LEU A 99 -16.22 6.84 -6.36
C LEU A 99 -16.20 6.77 -4.82
N ASP A 100 -17.20 6.13 -4.20
CA ASP A 100 -17.23 5.91 -2.76
C ASP A 100 -16.08 5.00 -2.29
N ASN A 101 -15.74 3.96 -3.06
CA ASN A 101 -14.57 3.13 -2.78
C ASN A 101 -13.28 3.96 -2.76
N VAL A 102 -13.09 4.84 -3.74
CA VAL A 102 -11.88 5.68 -3.82
C VAL A 102 -11.88 6.71 -2.71
N THR A 103 -13.01 7.35 -2.39
CA THR A 103 -13.10 8.40 -1.37
C THR A 103 -13.10 7.88 0.08
N LEU A 104 -13.23 6.56 0.26
CA LEU A 104 -13.37 5.92 1.58
C LEU A 104 -12.29 6.35 2.60
N PRO A 105 -10.99 6.45 2.27
CA PRO A 105 -9.96 6.88 3.22
C PRO A 105 -10.22 8.27 3.83
N CYS A 106 -10.81 9.19 3.07
CA CYS A 106 -11.13 10.53 3.55
C CYS A 106 -12.32 10.57 4.53
N ARG A 107 -13.05 9.46 4.72
CA ARG A 107 -14.07 9.33 5.77
C ARG A 107 -13.47 9.02 7.13
N PHE A 108 -12.27 8.43 7.16
CA PHE A 108 -11.54 8.03 8.37
C PHE A 108 -10.38 8.94 8.72
N SER A 109 -9.90 9.77 7.77
CA SER A 109 -8.78 10.67 7.95
C SER A 109 -9.15 12.10 7.54
N LEU A 110 -9.19 12.99 8.50
CA LEU A 110 -9.36 14.43 8.24
C LEU A 110 -8.13 15.00 7.51
N GLN A 111 -6.93 14.51 7.80
CA GLN A 111 -5.70 14.95 7.15
C GLN A 111 -5.69 14.60 5.66
N ARG A 112 -6.07 13.35 5.30
CA ARG A 112 -6.17 12.94 3.89
C ARG A 112 -7.27 13.72 3.16
N ARG A 113 -8.40 13.95 3.83
CA ARG A 113 -9.48 14.78 3.29
C ARG A 113 -8.99 16.20 2.98
N GLN A 114 -8.29 16.82 3.91
CA GLN A 114 -7.75 18.17 3.75
C GLN A 114 -6.78 18.24 2.57
N ARG A 115 -5.79 17.32 2.51
CA ARG A 115 -4.84 17.26 1.39
C ARG A 115 -5.53 17.05 0.03
N ALA A 116 -6.57 16.22 -0.02
CA ALA A 116 -7.34 16.00 -1.25
C ALA A 116 -8.08 17.29 -1.69
N VAL A 117 -8.67 18.01 -0.74
CA VAL A 117 -9.34 19.28 -1.02
C VAL A 117 -8.35 20.37 -1.44
N GLU A 118 -7.22 20.49 -0.77
CA GLU A 118 -6.15 21.44 -1.14
C GLU A 118 -5.63 21.20 -2.56
N LYS A 119 -5.54 19.92 -2.97
CA LYS A 119 -5.00 19.53 -4.28
C LYS A 119 -5.98 19.74 -5.44
N SER A 120 -7.28 19.48 -5.23
CA SER A 120 -8.26 19.41 -6.32
C SER A 120 -9.59 20.13 -6.03
N GLY A 121 -9.68 20.89 -4.95
CA GLY A 121 -10.87 21.64 -4.53
C GLY A 121 -11.89 20.81 -3.78
N THR A 122 -12.12 19.54 -4.16
CA THR A 122 -12.99 18.60 -3.45
C THR A 122 -12.38 17.20 -3.42
N VAL A 123 -12.82 16.37 -2.45
CA VAL A 123 -12.42 14.96 -2.37
C VAL A 123 -12.83 14.20 -3.62
N GLU A 124 -14.02 14.46 -4.14
CA GLU A 124 -14.51 13.81 -5.37
C GLU A 124 -13.72 14.23 -6.60
N ALA A 125 -13.34 15.50 -6.71
CA ALA A 125 -12.50 15.98 -7.82
C ALA A 125 -11.12 15.28 -7.80
N GLU A 126 -10.50 15.14 -6.64
CA GLU A 126 -9.23 14.40 -6.51
C GLU A 126 -9.40 12.91 -6.82
N ALA A 127 -10.50 12.28 -6.39
CA ALA A 127 -10.80 10.90 -6.73
C ALA A 127 -10.97 10.69 -8.24
N ARG A 128 -11.71 11.58 -8.91
CA ARG A 128 -11.88 11.57 -10.39
C ARG A 128 -10.53 11.79 -11.09
N ARG A 129 -9.72 12.74 -10.62
CA ARG A 129 -8.38 12.96 -11.15
C ARG A 129 -7.53 11.69 -11.09
N LEU A 130 -7.50 11.03 -9.92
CA LEU A 130 -6.73 9.79 -9.72
C LEU A 130 -7.25 8.65 -10.60
N LEU A 131 -8.57 8.47 -10.72
CA LEU A 131 -9.15 7.46 -11.60
C LEU A 131 -8.75 7.71 -13.06
N ASN A 132 -8.85 8.95 -13.55
CA ASN A 132 -8.42 9.32 -14.89
C ASN A 132 -6.92 9.08 -15.10
N ARG A 133 -6.08 9.43 -14.12
CA ARG A 133 -4.62 9.13 -14.15
C ARG A 133 -4.33 7.63 -14.19
N MET A 134 -5.18 6.81 -13.55
CA MET A 134 -5.11 5.36 -13.64
C MET A 134 -5.70 4.80 -14.95
N GLY A 135 -6.08 5.66 -15.89
CA GLY A 135 -6.64 5.26 -17.19
C GLY A 135 -8.06 4.72 -17.09
N LEU A 136 -8.84 5.20 -16.12
CA LEU A 136 -10.25 4.87 -15.95
C LEU A 136 -11.12 6.09 -16.20
N ASP A 137 -11.95 6.04 -17.23
CA ASP A 137 -12.97 7.07 -17.48
C ASP A 137 -14.16 6.86 -16.55
N ILE A 138 -14.29 7.73 -15.55
CA ILE A 138 -15.35 7.64 -14.55
C ILE A 138 -16.75 7.87 -15.14
N GLU A 139 -16.88 8.60 -16.23
CA GLU A 139 -18.18 8.80 -16.89
C GLU A 139 -18.65 7.51 -17.55
N GLU A 140 -17.72 6.69 -18.08
CA GLU A 140 -18.02 5.38 -18.64
C GLU A 140 -18.31 4.32 -17.58
N ILE A 141 -17.44 4.23 -16.56
CA ILE A 141 -17.48 3.14 -15.57
C ILE A 141 -18.26 3.46 -14.30
N GLY A 142 -18.46 4.76 -14.00
CA GLY A 142 -19.07 5.21 -12.75
C GLY A 142 -20.42 4.61 -12.40
N PRO A 143 -21.33 4.39 -13.37
CA PRO A 143 -22.61 3.73 -13.13
C PRO A 143 -22.49 2.22 -12.83
N ARG A 144 -21.32 1.60 -13.07
CA ARG A 144 -21.14 0.16 -12.89
C ARG A 144 -20.91 -0.20 -11.43
N SER A 145 -21.38 -1.36 -11.02
CA SER A 145 -20.96 -1.98 -9.76
C SER A 145 -19.49 -2.38 -9.85
N VAL A 146 -18.76 -2.28 -8.74
CA VAL A 146 -17.36 -2.71 -8.64
C VAL A 146 -17.15 -4.16 -9.13
N ASN A 147 -18.14 -5.03 -8.89
CA ASN A 147 -18.11 -6.43 -9.33
C ASN A 147 -18.21 -6.61 -10.86
N MET A 148 -18.64 -5.58 -11.59
CA MET A 148 -18.71 -5.59 -13.07
C MET A 148 -17.41 -5.11 -13.72
N LEU A 149 -16.46 -4.65 -12.94
CA LEU A 149 -15.15 -4.22 -13.40
C LEU A 149 -14.26 -5.43 -13.69
N SER A 150 -13.43 -5.32 -14.75
CA SER A 150 -12.35 -6.27 -14.96
C SER A 150 -11.34 -6.24 -13.80
N THR A 151 -10.57 -7.31 -13.65
CA THR A 151 -9.52 -7.39 -12.61
C THR A 151 -8.57 -6.19 -12.66
N GLY A 152 -8.12 -5.80 -13.87
CA GLY A 152 -7.26 -4.63 -14.06
C GLY A 152 -7.95 -3.31 -13.69
N GLN A 153 -9.25 -3.17 -13.97
CA GLN A 153 -10.01 -1.99 -13.55
C GLN A 153 -10.17 -1.94 -12.02
N GLN A 154 -10.49 -3.06 -11.38
CA GLN A 154 -10.57 -3.14 -9.91
C GLN A 154 -9.25 -2.77 -9.24
N GLN A 155 -8.13 -3.25 -9.79
CA GLN A 155 -6.80 -2.90 -9.31
C GLN A 155 -6.51 -1.40 -9.40
N ARG A 156 -6.86 -0.77 -10.53
CA ARG A 156 -6.68 0.67 -10.73
C ARG A 156 -7.56 1.50 -9.80
N VAL A 157 -8.79 1.06 -9.52
CA VAL A 157 -9.65 1.66 -8.50
C VAL A 157 -9.02 1.54 -7.10
N ALA A 158 -8.47 0.37 -6.76
CA ALA A 158 -7.78 0.16 -5.49
C ALA A 158 -6.53 1.04 -5.36
N ALA A 159 -5.77 1.24 -6.45
CA ALA A 159 -4.63 2.15 -6.47
C ALA A 159 -5.07 3.61 -6.27
N ALA A 160 -6.11 4.07 -6.96
CA ALA A 160 -6.67 5.41 -6.77
C ALA A 160 -7.10 5.62 -5.31
N ARG A 161 -7.77 4.63 -4.69
CA ARG A 161 -8.12 4.64 -3.26
C ARG A 161 -6.89 4.75 -2.36
N ALA A 162 -5.87 3.95 -2.61
CA ALA A 162 -4.65 3.95 -1.81
C ALA A 162 -3.94 5.32 -1.85
N LEU A 163 -3.92 5.96 -3.02
CA LEU A 163 -3.21 7.23 -3.27
C LEU A 163 -4.02 8.48 -2.89
N LEU A 164 -5.34 8.36 -2.69
CA LEU A 164 -6.18 9.52 -2.39
C LEU A 164 -5.70 10.24 -1.13
N GLY A 165 -5.60 11.57 -1.21
CA GLY A 165 -5.11 12.42 -0.12
C GLY A 165 -3.62 12.26 0.15
N SER A 166 -2.84 11.82 -0.84
CA SER A 166 -1.37 11.86 -0.87
C SER A 166 -0.74 11.27 0.41
N PRO A 167 -0.90 9.97 0.68
CA PRO A 167 -0.29 9.34 1.86
C PRO A 167 1.24 9.38 1.75
N GLY A 168 1.94 9.54 2.89
CA GLY A 168 3.40 9.55 2.91
C GLY A 168 4.03 8.19 2.63
N TYR A 169 3.28 7.11 2.87
CA TYR A 169 3.74 5.73 2.71
C TYR A 169 2.72 4.91 1.93
N VAL A 170 3.18 4.13 0.97
CA VAL A 170 2.37 3.18 0.22
C VAL A 170 2.93 1.78 0.42
N ILE A 171 2.08 0.86 0.84
CA ILE A 171 2.42 -0.54 1.07
C ILE A 171 1.61 -1.38 0.11
N ALA A 172 2.26 -2.20 -0.71
CA ALA A 172 1.65 -2.95 -1.78
C ALA A 172 2.00 -4.44 -1.69
N ASP A 173 0.99 -5.29 -1.45
CA ASP A 173 1.11 -6.73 -1.35
C ASP A 173 0.65 -7.39 -2.65
N GLU A 174 1.59 -7.83 -3.47
CA GLU A 174 1.39 -8.52 -4.75
C GLU A 174 0.30 -7.88 -5.65
N PRO A 175 0.24 -6.55 -5.79
CA PRO A 175 -0.90 -5.89 -6.43
C PRO A 175 -1.01 -6.18 -7.93
N THR A 176 0.02 -6.76 -8.55
CA THR A 176 0.06 -7.06 -9.99
C THR A 176 -0.09 -8.56 -10.32
N SER A 177 -0.31 -9.41 -9.33
CA SER A 177 -0.32 -10.87 -9.50
C SER A 177 -1.40 -11.39 -10.45
N ALA A 178 -2.50 -10.65 -10.62
CA ALA A 178 -3.65 -11.03 -11.44
C ALA A 178 -3.64 -10.38 -12.85
N LEU A 179 -2.56 -9.71 -13.24
CA LEU A 179 -2.45 -9.01 -14.52
C LEU A 179 -1.53 -9.75 -15.51
N ASP A 180 -1.84 -9.62 -16.79
CA ASP A 180 -0.92 -9.93 -17.88
C ASP A 180 0.28 -8.96 -17.89
N ALA A 181 1.34 -9.32 -18.63
CA ALA A 181 2.59 -8.58 -18.61
C ALA A 181 2.45 -7.10 -19.04
N ASP A 182 1.72 -6.84 -20.13
CA ASP A 182 1.59 -5.50 -20.69
C ASP A 182 0.79 -4.59 -19.75
N THR A 183 -0.32 -5.11 -19.23
CA THR A 183 -1.17 -4.40 -18.26
C THR A 183 -0.44 -4.12 -16.95
N LYS A 184 0.39 -5.06 -16.49
CA LYS A 184 1.23 -4.94 -15.31
C LYS A 184 2.21 -3.76 -15.40
N PHE A 185 2.94 -3.66 -16.53
CA PHE A 185 3.90 -2.58 -16.71
C PHE A 185 3.24 -1.21 -16.88
N ALA A 186 2.11 -1.15 -17.60
CA ALA A 186 1.33 0.07 -17.71
C ALA A 186 0.83 0.55 -16.34
N PHE A 187 0.31 -0.35 -15.53
CA PHE A 187 -0.13 -0.04 -14.17
C PHE A 187 1.02 0.48 -13.29
N LEU A 188 2.17 -0.19 -13.29
CA LEU A 188 3.32 0.24 -12.49
C LEU A 188 3.82 1.63 -12.88
N ASN A 189 3.85 1.97 -14.18
CA ASN A 189 4.23 3.31 -14.63
C ASN A 189 3.31 4.37 -14.01
N LEU A 190 1.99 4.17 -14.09
CA LEU A 190 1.01 5.10 -13.52
C LEU A 190 1.15 5.22 -11.99
N LEU A 191 1.39 4.09 -11.32
CA LEU A 191 1.60 4.06 -9.86
C LEU A 191 2.85 4.85 -9.48
N PHE A 192 3.98 4.63 -10.15
CA PHE A 192 5.24 5.35 -9.88
C PHE A 192 5.13 6.84 -10.17
N GLU A 193 4.44 7.25 -11.25
CA GLU A 193 4.23 8.66 -11.55
C GLU A 193 3.49 9.37 -10.40
N GLU A 194 2.40 8.80 -9.89
CA GLU A 194 1.65 9.40 -8.79
C GLU A 194 2.44 9.37 -7.46
N ILE A 195 3.18 8.29 -7.17
CA ILE A 195 4.03 8.19 -5.97
C ILE A 195 5.13 9.26 -5.99
N LYS A 196 5.83 9.40 -7.12
CA LYS A 196 6.90 10.39 -7.29
C LYS A 196 6.38 11.82 -7.23
N ALA A 197 5.19 12.08 -7.80
CA ALA A 197 4.59 13.41 -7.81
C ALA A 197 4.32 13.97 -6.40
N VAL A 198 4.12 13.10 -5.40
CA VAL A 198 3.86 13.50 -4.02
C VAL A 198 5.00 13.15 -3.04
N GLY A 199 6.07 12.51 -3.54
CA GLY A 199 7.23 12.12 -2.72
C GLY A 199 6.93 11.00 -1.73
N SER A 200 5.94 10.14 -2.01
CA SER A 200 5.62 9.00 -1.15
C SER A 200 6.71 7.93 -1.17
N THR A 201 6.89 7.26 -0.04
CA THR A 201 7.74 6.06 0.08
C THR A 201 6.92 4.83 -0.29
N LEU A 202 7.46 3.94 -1.13
CA LEU A 202 6.79 2.72 -1.56
C LEU A 202 7.52 1.47 -1.06
N VAL A 203 6.81 0.59 -0.38
CA VAL A 203 7.24 -0.80 -0.13
C VAL A 203 6.34 -1.73 -0.94
N PHE A 204 6.91 -2.37 -1.92
CA PHE A 204 6.22 -3.24 -2.86
C PHE A 204 6.73 -4.68 -2.72
N VAL A 205 5.83 -5.58 -2.50
CA VAL A 205 6.15 -7.01 -2.37
C VAL A 205 5.61 -7.77 -3.57
N SER A 206 6.44 -8.62 -4.17
CA SER A 206 6.03 -9.56 -5.20
C SER A 206 6.96 -10.78 -5.26
N HIS A 207 6.46 -11.85 -5.88
CA HIS A 207 7.29 -13.00 -6.27
C HIS A 207 7.81 -12.88 -7.73
N ASP A 208 7.37 -11.86 -8.46
CA ASP A 208 7.78 -11.60 -9.85
C ASP A 208 9.05 -10.74 -9.88
N ASN A 209 10.20 -11.38 -9.94
CA ASN A 209 11.50 -10.72 -9.88
C ASN A 209 11.78 -9.78 -11.06
N ASP A 210 11.10 -9.95 -12.20
CA ASP A 210 11.30 -9.09 -13.39
C ASP A 210 10.92 -7.63 -13.11
N LEU A 211 10.08 -7.40 -12.11
CA LEU A 211 9.66 -6.07 -11.71
C LEU A 211 10.75 -5.30 -10.94
N GLY A 212 11.67 -6.00 -10.29
CA GLY A 212 12.65 -5.43 -9.37
C GLY A 212 13.52 -4.33 -9.99
N SER A 213 13.86 -4.44 -11.30
CA SER A 213 14.69 -3.46 -12.01
C SER A 213 14.08 -2.05 -12.14
N ARG A 214 12.79 -1.89 -11.78
CA ARG A 214 12.06 -0.62 -11.84
C ARG A 214 12.06 0.16 -10.54
N PHE A 215 12.53 -0.46 -9.46
CA PHE A 215 12.57 0.12 -8.13
C PHE A 215 13.96 0.70 -7.84
N ASP A 216 14.02 1.62 -6.88
CA ASP A 216 15.30 2.21 -6.47
C ASP A 216 16.21 1.16 -5.80
N ARG A 217 15.58 0.17 -5.12
CA ARG A 217 16.28 -0.93 -4.46
C ARG A 217 15.43 -2.20 -4.49
N THR A 218 16.10 -3.33 -4.74
CA THR A 218 15.53 -4.68 -4.67
C THR A 218 16.21 -5.47 -3.56
N ILE A 219 15.42 -6.13 -2.73
CA ILE A 219 15.88 -6.91 -1.58
C ILE A 219 15.16 -8.25 -1.58
N SER A 220 15.87 -9.34 -1.32
CA SER A 220 15.21 -10.61 -0.97
C SER A 220 14.78 -10.58 0.49
N LEU A 221 13.58 -11.08 0.79
CA LEU A 221 13.14 -11.18 2.19
C LEU A 221 14.10 -12.03 3.04
N SER A 222 14.75 -13.04 2.44
CA SER A 222 15.76 -13.87 3.11
C SER A 222 17.04 -13.11 3.50
N GLU A 223 17.29 -11.93 2.94
CA GLU A 223 18.43 -11.08 3.34
C GLU A 223 18.14 -10.30 4.63
N ILE A 224 16.87 -10.04 4.92
CA ILE A 224 16.44 -9.27 6.09
C ILE A 224 15.80 -10.14 7.17
N ASN A 225 15.31 -11.33 6.83
CA ASN A 225 14.72 -12.29 7.77
C ASN A 225 15.75 -13.39 8.10
N LYS A 226 16.12 -13.54 9.37
CA LYS A 226 17.12 -14.49 9.86
C LYS A 226 16.53 -15.81 10.30
#